data_ccb55ff4fc4afa14761dafab6073ebbd
#
_entry.id   ccb55ff4fc4afa14761dafab6073ebbd
#
_cell.length_a   1.000
_cell.length_b   1.000
_cell.length_c   1.000
_cell.angle_alpha   90.00
_cell.angle_beta   90.00
_cell.angle_gamma   90.00
#
_symmetry.space_group_name_H-M   'P 1'
#
loop_
_entity.id
_entity.type
_entity.pdbx_description
1 polymer ?
#
loop_
_entity_poly.entity_id
_entity_poly.type
_entity_poly.pdbx_seq_one_letter_code
_entity_poly.pdbx_strand_id
1 'polypeptide(L)'
;KGDALKAMQVDTTILGLDAARAKEMPYIASMGIYVFTAKAMEGLLEKDFPSANDFGGEIIPMAAEKGMKVQAYLYDGYWEDIGTVDAFFNANLACNDPDPQFSFYDRNAPIYTQSRFLPPSKVFDCDIERSTIGDGCLIKQSKLKNCMVGLRSTINEDCDLEDTLVMGADYYEKEQECSLLPGCTPIGIGAGTVIRKAIVDKNARIGMDCQIVNKDGVMDKDCEDQGYIIRDGIIVIIKDAVIPNGTVI
;
A
#
# COMPACT_ATOMS: atom_id res chain seq x y z
N LYS A 1 0.38 22.93 -17.96
CA LYS A 1 -0.44 22.27 -16.90
C LYS A 1 -1.55 23.19 -16.35
N GLY A 2 -1.32 24.51 -16.16
CA GLY A 2 -2.31 25.43 -15.56
C GLY A 2 -3.61 25.63 -16.36
N ASP A 3 -3.54 25.69 -17.68
CA ASP A 3 -4.73 25.93 -18.53
C ASP A 3 -5.63 24.68 -18.64
N ALA A 4 -5.04 23.48 -18.65
CA ALA A 4 -5.79 22.23 -18.62
C ALA A 4 -6.57 22.07 -17.30
N LEU A 5 -5.96 22.41 -16.16
CA LEU A 5 -6.64 22.41 -14.86
C LEU A 5 -7.80 23.42 -14.81
N LYS A 6 -7.63 24.62 -15.35
CA LYS A 6 -8.72 25.61 -15.42
C LYS A 6 -9.92 25.11 -16.23
N ALA A 7 -9.68 24.37 -17.30
CA ALA A 7 -10.74 23.79 -18.13
C ALA A 7 -11.52 22.66 -17.42
N MET A 8 -10.97 22.09 -16.36
CA MET A 8 -11.62 21.03 -15.55
C MET A 8 -12.41 21.57 -14.37
N GLN A 9 -12.43 22.90 -14.16
CA GLN A 9 -13.24 23.50 -13.09
C GLN A 9 -14.73 23.40 -13.40
N VAL A 10 -15.49 23.05 -12.40
CA VAL A 10 -16.95 22.91 -12.46
C VAL A 10 -17.61 23.68 -11.33
N ASP A 11 -18.87 24.04 -11.52
CA ASP A 11 -19.68 24.64 -10.44
C ASP A 11 -20.10 23.55 -9.45
N THR A 12 -19.35 23.41 -8.38
CA THR A 12 -19.58 22.38 -7.34
C THR A 12 -20.77 22.72 -6.43
N THR A 13 -21.45 23.86 -6.61
CA THR A 13 -22.71 24.13 -5.92
C THR A 13 -23.81 23.14 -6.31
N ILE A 14 -23.73 22.54 -7.49
CA ILE A 14 -24.61 21.44 -7.94
C ILE A 14 -24.57 20.21 -7.02
N LEU A 15 -23.51 20.05 -6.24
CA LEU A 15 -23.33 18.99 -5.26
C LEU A 15 -23.78 19.40 -3.85
N GLY A 16 -24.35 20.61 -3.70
CA GLY A 16 -24.82 21.11 -2.41
C GLY A 16 -23.78 21.87 -1.60
N LEU A 17 -22.62 22.19 -2.16
CA LEU A 17 -21.63 23.07 -1.52
C LEU A 17 -22.13 24.51 -1.51
N ASP A 18 -21.88 25.25 -0.42
CA ASP A 18 -22.09 26.69 -0.42
C ASP A 18 -21.12 27.42 -1.37
N ALA A 19 -21.45 28.64 -1.75
CA ALA A 19 -20.69 29.40 -2.74
C ALA A 19 -19.23 29.67 -2.34
N ALA A 20 -18.91 29.73 -1.06
CA ALA A 20 -17.53 29.93 -0.60
C ALA A 20 -16.71 28.64 -0.76
N ARG A 21 -17.23 27.51 -0.27
CA ARG A 21 -16.60 26.19 -0.45
C ARG A 21 -16.51 25.78 -1.92
N ALA A 22 -17.55 26.05 -2.73
CA ALA A 22 -17.52 25.75 -4.17
C ALA A 22 -16.38 26.47 -4.91
N LYS A 23 -16.09 27.71 -4.50
CA LYS A 23 -14.96 28.47 -5.07
C LYS A 23 -13.59 27.92 -4.67
N GLU A 24 -13.47 27.39 -3.45
CA GLU A 24 -12.25 26.77 -2.94
C GLU A 24 -12.04 25.35 -3.50
N MET A 25 -13.15 24.65 -3.80
CA MET A 25 -13.18 23.25 -4.22
C MET A 25 -13.83 23.11 -5.63
N PRO A 26 -13.22 23.68 -6.68
CA PRO A 26 -13.82 23.76 -8.01
C PRO A 26 -13.67 22.47 -8.84
N TYR A 27 -13.14 21.39 -8.26
CA TYR A 27 -12.90 20.15 -8.97
C TYR A 27 -13.72 19.01 -8.37
N ILE A 28 -14.26 18.15 -9.23
CA ILE A 28 -14.90 16.89 -8.86
C ILE A 28 -13.95 15.76 -9.22
N ALA A 29 -13.52 15.01 -8.22
CA ALA A 29 -12.71 13.80 -8.42
C ALA A 29 -13.57 12.55 -8.23
N SER A 30 -13.40 11.56 -9.10
CA SER A 30 -14.01 10.25 -8.90
C SER A 30 -13.21 9.46 -7.87
N MET A 31 -13.90 8.84 -6.92
CA MET A 31 -13.29 7.90 -5.96
C MET A 31 -13.14 6.48 -6.54
N GLY A 32 -13.55 6.25 -7.79
CA GLY A 32 -13.54 4.92 -8.40
C GLY A 32 -14.60 3.95 -7.83
N ILE A 33 -15.58 4.47 -7.09
CA ILE A 33 -16.65 3.66 -6.47
C ILE A 33 -17.96 3.98 -7.16
N TYR A 34 -18.57 2.97 -7.78
CA TYR A 34 -19.76 3.12 -8.57
C TYR A 34 -20.85 2.11 -8.17
N VAL A 35 -22.10 2.53 -8.17
CA VAL A 35 -23.26 1.66 -7.92
C VAL A 35 -24.17 1.70 -9.13
N PHE A 36 -24.38 0.55 -9.74
CA PHE A 36 -25.27 0.36 -10.88
C PHE A 36 -26.44 -0.56 -10.50
N THR A 37 -27.59 -0.36 -11.16
CA THR A 37 -28.53 -1.48 -11.24
C THR A 37 -27.93 -2.55 -12.18
N ALA A 38 -28.13 -3.84 -11.87
CA ALA A 38 -27.61 -4.93 -12.72
C ALA A 38 -28.01 -4.75 -14.18
N LYS A 39 -29.31 -4.48 -14.44
CA LYS A 39 -29.84 -4.23 -15.78
C LYS A 39 -29.13 -3.11 -16.54
N ALA A 40 -28.78 -2.01 -15.83
CA ALA A 40 -28.09 -0.89 -16.48
C ALA A 40 -26.64 -1.29 -16.82
N MET A 41 -25.95 -1.93 -15.88
CA MET A 41 -24.57 -2.38 -16.09
C MET A 41 -24.46 -3.39 -17.24
N GLU A 42 -25.30 -4.44 -17.25
CA GLU A 42 -25.36 -5.43 -18.34
C GLU A 42 -25.68 -4.75 -19.68
N GLY A 43 -26.66 -3.83 -19.70
CA GLY A 43 -27.02 -3.10 -20.91
C GLY A 43 -25.87 -2.26 -21.47
N LEU A 44 -25.14 -1.57 -20.60
CA LEU A 44 -24.02 -0.72 -20.99
C LEU A 44 -22.83 -1.56 -21.51
N LEU A 45 -22.46 -2.62 -20.79
CA LEU A 45 -21.27 -3.40 -21.11
C LEU A 45 -21.48 -4.39 -22.27
N GLU A 46 -22.65 -5.02 -22.37
CA GLU A 46 -22.87 -6.07 -23.36
C GLU A 46 -23.45 -5.52 -24.67
N LYS A 47 -24.27 -4.46 -24.60
CA LYS A 47 -25.03 -4.00 -25.77
C LYS A 47 -24.60 -2.63 -26.27
N ASP A 48 -24.44 -1.66 -25.35
CA ASP A 48 -24.26 -0.29 -25.73
C ASP A 48 -22.78 0.06 -26.01
N PHE A 49 -21.87 -0.41 -25.13
CA PHE A 49 -20.45 -0.08 -25.18
C PHE A 49 -19.57 -1.32 -24.93
N PRO A 50 -19.69 -2.39 -25.71
CA PRO A 50 -18.97 -3.66 -25.46
C PRO A 50 -17.45 -3.57 -25.62
N SER A 51 -16.94 -2.47 -26.19
CA SER A 51 -15.49 -2.21 -26.34
C SER A 51 -14.93 -1.24 -25.32
N ALA A 52 -15.76 -0.65 -24.46
CA ALA A 52 -15.30 0.29 -23.43
C ALA A 52 -14.61 -0.46 -22.30
N ASN A 53 -13.51 0.09 -21.82
CA ASN A 53 -12.63 -0.52 -20.80
C ASN A 53 -12.50 0.31 -19.53
N ASP A 54 -13.03 1.53 -19.51
CA ASP A 54 -12.93 2.46 -18.38
C ASP A 54 -14.30 2.96 -17.96
N PHE A 55 -14.68 2.71 -16.70
CA PHE A 55 -15.94 3.20 -16.16
C PHE A 55 -15.97 4.72 -16.01
N GLY A 56 -14.90 5.32 -15.54
CA GLY A 56 -14.81 6.75 -15.25
C GLY A 56 -14.69 7.60 -16.51
N GLY A 57 -13.82 7.18 -17.42
CA GLY A 57 -13.50 7.91 -18.64
C GLY A 57 -14.44 7.63 -19.82
N GLU A 58 -15.09 6.46 -19.84
CA GLU A 58 -15.90 6.02 -20.98
C GLU A 58 -17.35 5.73 -20.59
N ILE A 59 -17.61 4.71 -19.78
CA ILE A 59 -18.97 4.18 -19.53
C ILE A 59 -19.89 5.23 -18.90
N ILE A 60 -19.44 5.94 -17.85
CA ILE A 60 -20.28 6.91 -17.14
C ILE A 60 -20.57 8.14 -17.99
N PRO A 61 -19.59 8.78 -18.68
CA PRO A 61 -19.87 9.85 -19.61
C PRO A 61 -20.86 9.46 -20.71
N MET A 62 -20.63 8.30 -21.36
CA MET A 62 -21.51 7.83 -22.43
C MET A 62 -22.93 7.48 -21.93
N ALA A 63 -23.06 6.95 -20.71
CA ALA A 63 -24.38 6.72 -20.07
C ALA A 63 -25.13 8.04 -19.84
N ALA A 64 -24.41 9.08 -19.41
CA ALA A 64 -24.98 10.41 -19.22
C ALA A 64 -25.42 11.04 -20.56
N GLU A 65 -24.60 10.92 -21.62
CA GLU A 65 -24.94 11.38 -22.98
C GLU A 65 -26.16 10.67 -23.56
N LYS A 66 -26.37 9.41 -23.21
CA LYS A 66 -27.63 8.65 -23.54
C LYS A 66 -28.83 9.11 -22.75
N GLY A 67 -28.70 10.06 -21.85
CA GLY A 67 -29.80 10.55 -20.98
C GLY A 67 -30.15 9.57 -19.86
N MET A 68 -29.28 8.63 -19.51
CA MET A 68 -29.46 7.79 -18.32
C MET A 68 -29.30 8.63 -17.04
N LYS A 69 -30.00 8.25 -15.99
CA LYS A 69 -29.87 8.92 -14.69
C LYS A 69 -28.52 8.54 -14.06
N VAL A 70 -27.54 9.43 -14.18
CA VAL A 70 -26.25 9.37 -13.49
C VAL A 70 -26.27 10.38 -12.34
N GLN A 71 -26.05 9.91 -11.11
CA GLN A 71 -26.11 10.74 -9.90
C GLN A 71 -24.76 10.70 -9.18
N ALA A 72 -24.14 11.85 -9.00
CA ALA A 72 -22.98 11.97 -8.14
C ALA A 72 -23.41 11.93 -6.65
N TYR A 73 -22.62 11.26 -5.84
CA TYR A 73 -22.71 11.28 -4.39
C TYR A 73 -21.47 12.02 -3.84
N LEU A 74 -21.69 13.11 -3.13
CA LEU A 74 -20.63 13.85 -2.48
C LEU A 74 -20.21 13.11 -1.20
N TYR A 75 -18.96 12.67 -1.16
CA TYR A 75 -18.33 12.13 0.03
C TYR A 75 -17.45 13.21 0.67
N ASP A 76 -17.64 13.45 1.97
CA ASP A 76 -16.92 14.46 2.77
C ASP A 76 -16.19 13.78 3.93
N GLY A 77 -15.53 12.66 3.68
CA GLY A 77 -14.72 11.92 4.63
C GLY A 77 -13.28 11.74 4.14
N TYR A 78 -12.48 11.06 4.94
CA TYR A 78 -11.13 10.69 4.52
C TYR A 78 -11.16 9.73 3.34
N TRP A 79 -10.44 10.07 2.29
CA TRP A 79 -10.19 9.23 1.12
C TRP A 79 -8.81 9.53 0.57
N GLU A 80 -8.07 8.49 0.21
CA GLU A 80 -6.73 8.59 -0.34
C GLU A 80 -6.61 7.73 -1.58
N ASP A 81 -6.03 8.30 -2.65
CA ASP A 81 -5.64 7.56 -3.84
C ASP A 81 -4.25 6.97 -3.63
N ILE A 82 -4.16 5.64 -3.55
CA ILE A 82 -2.94 4.88 -3.33
C ILE A 82 -2.39 4.25 -4.63
N GLY A 83 -2.68 4.85 -5.77
CA GLY A 83 -2.31 4.33 -7.10
C GLY A 83 -0.82 4.46 -7.46
N THR A 84 0.00 5.11 -6.63
CA THR A 84 1.46 5.20 -6.82
C THR A 84 2.20 4.57 -5.65
N VAL A 85 3.47 4.20 -5.84
CA VAL A 85 4.32 3.65 -4.77
C VAL A 85 4.45 4.64 -3.61
N ASP A 86 4.68 5.91 -3.92
CA ASP A 86 4.79 6.98 -2.92
C ASP A 86 3.49 7.14 -2.13
N ALA A 87 2.34 7.24 -2.80
CA ALA A 87 1.04 7.37 -2.13
C ALA A 87 0.73 6.14 -1.25
N PHE A 88 0.95 4.93 -1.77
CA PHE A 88 0.80 3.69 -1.00
C PHE A 88 1.70 3.66 0.24
N PHE A 89 2.97 4.01 0.08
CA PHE A 89 3.95 4.06 1.16
C PHE A 89 3.53 5.04 2.27
N ASN A 90 3.23 6.28 1.88
CA ASN A 90 2.87 7.33 2.83
C ASN A 90 1.54 7.04 3.54
N ALA A 91 0.51 6.55 2.82
CA ALA A 91 -0.79 6.19 3.41
C ALA A 91 -0.66 5.07 4.45
N ASN A 92 0.21 4.07 4.20
CA ASN A 92 0.47 3.03 5.20
C ASN A 92 1.19 3.58 6.43
N LEU A 93 2.24 4.38 6.26
CA LEU A 93 2.97 4.96 7.41
C LEU A 93 2.12 5.93 8.21
N ALA A 94 1.18 6.66 7.58
CA ALA A 94 0.24 7.53 8.28
C ALA A 94 -0.65 6.78 9.29
N CYS A 95 -0.88 5.48 9.09
CA CYS A 95 -1.58 4.65 10.08
C CYS A 95 -0.81 4.44 11.39
N ASN A 96 0.48 4.76 11.44
CA ASN A 96 1.29 4.70 12.66
C ASN A 96 1.16 5.96 13.53
N ASP A 97 0.46 6.99 13.07
CA ASP A 97 0.23 8.18 13.88
C ASP A 97 -0.69 7.86 15.07
N PRO A 98 -0.50 8.50 16.23
CA PRO A 98 -1.36 8.28 17.40
C PRO A 98 -2.84 8.58 17.15
N ASP A 99 -3.12 9.53 16.25
CA ASP A 99 -4.48 9.92 15.84
C ASP A 99 -4.57 9.91 14.30
N PRO A 100 -4.60 8.73 13.68
CA PRO A 100 -4.60 8.60 12.23
C PRO A 100 -5.97 9.02 11.66
N GLN A 101 -5.97 9.57 10.46
CA GLN A 101 -7.23 9.93 9.75
C GLN A 101 -8.08 8.70 9.41
N PHE A 102 -7.46 7.53 9.29
CA PHE A 102 -8.13 6.25 9.09
C PHE A 102 -7.93 5.34 10.31
N SER A 103 -9.04 4.81 10.84
CA SER A 103 -9.01 3.81 11.92
C SER A 103 -9.38 2.42 11.41
N PHE A 104 -8.59 1.42 11.77
CA PHE A 104 -8.94 0.01 11.51
C PHE A 104 -10.07 -0.50 12.41
N TYR A 105 -10.45 0.25 13.44
CA TYR A 105 -11.54 -0.10 14.34
C TYR A 105 -12.71 0.87 14.21
N ASP A 106 -13.81 0.38 13.67
CA ASP A 106 -15.13 1.02 13.73
C ASP A 106 -16.16 -0.03 14.13
N ARG A 107 -16.77 0.16 15.28
CA ARG A 107 -17.81 -0.75 15.79
C ARG A 107 -19.05 -0.82 14.90
N ASN A 108 -19.39 0.29 14.25
CA ASN A 108 -20.59 0.42 13.43
C ASN A 108 -20.35 0.04 11.96
N ALA A 109 -19.10 0.05 11.52
CA ALA A 109 -18.68 -0.31 10.18
C ALA A 109 -17.47 -1.26 10.21
N PRO A 110 -17.63 -2.49 10.70
CA PRO A 110 -16.51 -3.41 10.85
C PRO A 110 -15.92 -3.80 9.49
N ILE A 111 -14.60 -3.89 9.45
CA ILE A 111 -13.88 -4.39 8.29
C ILE A 111 -13.99 -5.92 8.27
N TYR A 112 -14.61 -6.46 7.23
CA TYR A 112 -14.76 -7.91 7.05
C TYR A 112 -13.51 -8.49 6.39
N THR A 113 -12.62 -9.06 7.19
CA THR A 113 -11.43 -9.77 6.72
C THR A 113 -11.55 -11.26 7.00
N GLN A 114 -10.84 -12.07 6.21
CA GLN A 114 -10.77 -13.50 6.47
C GLN A 114 -10.00 -13.77 7.77
N SER A 115 -10.55 -14.56 8.66
CA SER A 115 -9.87 -15.01 9.88
C SER A 115 -8.64 -15.85 9.53
N ARG A 116 -7.49 -15.56 10.14
CA ARG A 116 -6.22 -16.25 9.86
C ARG A 116 -5.74 -17.13 10.99
N PHE A 117 -6.34 -17.03 12.18
CA PHE A 117 -6.01 -17.84 13.39
C PHE A 117 -4.50 -17.86 13.68
N LEU A 118 -3.86 -16.69 13.65
CA LEU A 118 -2.43 -16.55 13.91
C LEU A 118 -2.16 -16.46 15.42
N PRO A 119 -0.97 -16.89 15.87
CA PRO A 119 -0.55 -16.67 17.24
C PRO A 119 -0.26 -15.18 17.48
N PRO A 120 -0.24 -14.73 18.75
CA PRO A 120 0.26 -13.41 19.09
C PRO A 120 1.70 -13.21 18.59
N SER A 121 2.03 -11.97 18.22
CA SER A 121 3.40 -11.62 17.85
C SER A 121 4.34 -11.68 19.05
N LYS A 122 5.57 -12.13 18.83
CA LYS A 122 6.63 -12.25 19.84
C LYS A 122 7.71 -11.21 19.55
N VAL A 123 7.99 -10.38 20.53
CA VAL A 123 8.99 -9.31 20.46
C VAL A 123 9.97 -9.50 21.62
N PHE A 124 11.26 -9.63 21.32
CA PHE A 124 12.31 -9.88 22.29
C PHE A 124 13.39 -8.80 22.24
N ASP A 125 13.59 -8.10 23.32
CA ASP A 125 14.69 -7.12 23.53
C ASP A 125 14.80 -6.08 22.41
N CYS A 126 13.66 -5.51 21.96
CA CYS A 126 13.57 -4.57 20.84
C CYS A 126 13.35 -3.13 21.32
N ASP A 127 13.85 -2.17 20.54
CA ASP A 127 13.53 -0.75 20.67
C ASP A 127 12.54 -0.37 19.55
N ILE A 128 11.28 -0.08 19.92
CA ILE A 128 10.20 0.13 18.95
C ILE A 128 9.53 1.48 19.20
N GLU A 129 9.57 2.34 18.18
CA GLU A 129 8.97 3.67 18.18
C GLU A 129 7.96 3.80 17.03
N ARG A 130 6.74 4.31 17.32
CA ARG A 130 5.70 4.63 16.33
C ARG A 130 5.50 3.55 15.26
N SER A 131 5.36 2.31 15.66
CA SER A 131 5.28 1.20 14.71
C SER A 131 4.06 0.34 14.98
N THR A 132 3.46 -0.19 13.91
CA THR A 132 2.33 -1.14 13.96
C THR A 132 2.83 -2.53 13.59
N ILE A 133 2.49 -3.53 14.40
CA ILE A 133 2.93 -4.92 14.21
C ILE A 133 1.70 -5.83 14.09
N GLY A 134 1.60 -6.53 12.98
CA GLY A 134 0.54 -7.53 12.72
C GLY A 134 0.71 -8.82 13.53
N ASP A 135 -0.26 -9.72 13.43
CA ASP A 135 -0.26 -10.98 14.15
C ASP A 135 0.79 -11.98 13.64
N GLY A 136 1.28 -12.82 14.52
CA GLY A 136 2.15 -13.95 14.20
C GLY A 136 3.59 -13.58 13.85
N CYS A 137 4.04 -12.37 14.20
CA CYS A 137 5.41 -11.93 13.93
C CYS A 137 6.40 -12.45 14.98
N LEU A 138 7.67 -12.54 14.59
CA LEU A 138 8.80 -12.81 15.46
C LEU A 138 9.87 -11.75 15.23
N ILE A 139 10.13 -10.90 16.23
CA ILE A 139 11.07 -9.80 16.16
C ILE A 139 12.05 -9.93 17.32
N LYS A 140 13.35 -9.87 17.03
CA LYS A 140 14.38 -10.11 18.01
C LYS A 140 15.44 -9.01 17.98
N GLN A 141 15.81 -8.48 19.14
CA GLN A 141 16.96 -7.62 19.41
C GLN A 141 17.18 -6.54 18.33
N SER A 142 16.10 -5.88 17.89
CA SER A 142 16.13 -4.99 16.74
C SER A 142 15.51 -3.63 17.05
N LYS A 143 15.82 -2.64 16.21
CA LYS A 143 15.26 -1.29 16.28
C LYS A 143 14.28 -1.06 15.15
N LEU A 144 13.06 -0.62 15.49
CA LEU A 144 12.03 -0.27 14.54
C LEU A 144 11.53 1.15 14.83
N LYS A 145 11.59 2.01 13.84
CA LYS A 145 11.08 3.37 13.95
C LYS A 145 10.19 3.69 12.76
N ASN A 146 8.94 4.07 13.05
CA ASN A 146 7.92 4.37 12.05
C ASN A 146 7.76 3.25 11.01
N CYS A 147 7.60 2.01 11.49
CA CYS A 147 7.49 0.82 10.64
C CYS A 147 6.09 0.22 10.71
N MET A 148 5.61 -0.30 9.58
CA MET A 148 4.44 -1.16 9.54
C MET A 148 4.89 -2.59 9.21
N VAL A 149 4.66 -3.51 10.14
CA VAL A 149 5.10 -4.90 10.05
C VAL A 149 3.89 -5.80 9.86
N GLY A 150 3.77 -6.37 8.68
CA GLY A 150 2.67 -7.26 8.29
C GLY A 150 2.74 -8.64 8.94
N LEU A 151 1.72 -9.44 8.70
CA LEU A 151 1.51 -10.75 9.32
C LEU A 151 2.67 -11.72 9.07
N ARG A 152 3.01 -12.55 10.06
CA ARG A 152 4.04 -13.62 9.97
C ARG A 152 5.44 -13.13 9.64
N SER A 153 5.72 -11.83 9.82
CA SER A 153 7.06 -11.31 9.58
C SER A 153 8.07 -11.88 10.58
N THR A 154 9.26 -12.20 10.08
CA THR A 154 10.42 -12.53 10.92
C THR A 154 11.49 -11.46 10.71
N ILE A 155 11.91 -10.82 11.81
CA ILE A 155 13.01 -9.85 11.86
C ILE A 155 14.01 -10.39 12.87
N ASN A 156 15.19 -10.76 12.37
CA ASN A 156 16.24 -11.35 13.20
C ASN A 156 17.04 -10.27 13.94
N GLU A 157 18.05 -10.71 14.68
CA GLU A 157 18.83 -9.93 15.62
C GLU A 157 19.59 -8.77 14.93
N ASP A 158 19.83 -7.70 15.66
CA ASP A 158 20.63 -6.53 15.27
C ASP A 158 20.16 -5.81 14.00
N CYS A 159 18.88 -5.96 13.64
CA CYS A 159 18.30 -5.19 12.53
C CYS A 159 17.95 -3.77 12.97
N ASP A 160 18.03 -2.83 12.01
CA ASP A 160 17.66 -1.43 12.21
C ASP A 160 16.80 -0.95 11.04
N LEU A 161 15.49 -0.80 11.30
CA LEU A 161 14.48 -0.42 10.31
C LEU A 161 13.89 0.96 10.64
N GLU A 162 13.86 1.85 9.65
CA GLU A 162 13.20 3.16 9.76
C GLU A 162 12.39 3.43 8.50
N ASP A 163 11.18 4.04 8.68
CA ASP A 163 10.26 4.35 7.58
C ASP A 163 10.09 3.14 6.63
N THR A 164 9.71 1.99 7.18
CA THR A 164 9.72 0.74 6.40
C THR A 164 8.38 0.02 6.50
N LEU A 165 7.85 -0.38 5.34
CA LEU A 165 6.72 -1.28 5.25
C LEU A 165 7.23 -2.71 5.01
N VAL A 166 6.92 -3.63 5.91
CA VAL A 166 7.16 -5.06 5.75
C VAL A 166 5.82 -5.73 5.54
N MET A 167 5.53 -6.19 4.33
CA MET A 167 4.20 -6.74 3.96
C MET A 167 3.93 -8.12 4.58
N GLY A 168 4.95 -8.74 5.15
CA GLY A 168 4.84 -10.01 5.85
C GLY A 168 5.01 -11.24 4.98
N ALA A 169 4.43 -12.36 5.43
CA ALA A 169 4.49 -13.62 4.72
C ALA A 169 3.12 -14.29 4.59
N ASP A 170 2.95 -15.04 3.51
CA ASP A 170 1.72 -15.81 3.27
C ASP A 170 1.69 -17.11 4.10
N TYR A 171 2.85 -17.62 4.52
CA TYR A 171 3.01 -18.85 5.31
C TYR A 171 4.23 -18.77 6.22
N TYR A 172 4.30 -19.66 7.21
CA TYR A 172 5.50 -19.90 8.00
C TYR A 172 6.39 -20.91 7.29
N GLU A 173 7.64 -20.54 7.04
CA GLU A 173 8.64 -21.48 6.57
C GLU A 173 9.09 -22.38 7.71
N LYS A 174 9.15 -23.68 7.47
CA LYS A 174 9.72 -24.61 8.46
C LYS A 174 11.23 -24.48 8.44
N GLU A 175 11.84 -24.23 9.60
CA GLU A 175 13.30 -24.11 9.75
C GLU A 175 14.06 -25.25 9.07
N GLN A 176 13.48 -26.43 9.03
CA GLN A 176 14.08 -27.63 8.41
C GLN A 176 14.08 -27.55 6.88
N GLU A 177 13.21 -26.80 6.23
CA GLU A 177 13.12 -26.74 4.77
C GLU A 177 14.22 -25.87 4.17
N CYS A 178 14.52 -24.73 4.78
CA CYS A 178 15.59 -23.87 4.34
C CYS A 178 16.98 -24.35 4.82
N SER A 179 17.11 -24.87 6.03
CA SER A 179 18.39 -25.34 6.57
C SER A 179 18.95 -26.55 5.83
N LEU A 180 18.13 -27.30 5.10
CA LEU A 180 18.55 -28.44 4.29
C LEU A 180 19.14 -28.04 2.93
N LEU A 181 18.94 -26.79 2.51
CA LEU A 181 19.42 -26.28 1.21
C LEU A 181 20.64 -25.37 1.42
N PRO A 182 21.84 -25.75 0.99
CA PRO A 182 23.01 -24.90 1.10
C PRO A 182 22.79 -23.54 0.43
N GLY A 183 23.00 -22.45 1.19
CA GLY A 183 22.84 -21.09 0.69
C GLY A 183 21.39 -20.57 0.65
N CYS A 184 20.44 -21.28 1.23
CA CYS A 184 19.05 -20.78 1.37
C CYS A 184 19.00 -19.59 2.32
N THR A 185 18.38 -18.51 1.85
CA THR A 185 18.00 -17.36 2.69
C THR A 185 16.59 -17.56 3.18
N PRO A 186 16.32 -17.61 4.50
CA PRO A 186 14.95 -17.76 5.04
C PRO A 186 14.05 -16.59 4.70
N ILE A 187 12.72 -16.81 4.70
CA ILE A 187 11.73 -15.72 4.60
C ILE A 187 11.89 -14.77 5.78
N GLY A 188 11.94 -13.49 5.49
CA GLY A 188 12.09 -12.43 6.50
C GLY A 188 13.37 -11.63 6.32
N ILE A 189 13.81 -10.97 7.39
CA ILE A 189 14.94 -10.06 7.40
C ILE A 189 16.07 -10.70 8.22
N GLY A 190 17.23 -10.93 7.57
CA GLY A 190 18.42 -11.51 8.16
C GLY A 190 19.09 -10.55 9.15
N ALA A 191 19.82 -11.13 10.11
CA ALA A 191 20.49 -10.39 11.18
C ALA A 191 21.45 -9.30 10.66
N GLY A 192 21.64 -8.22 11.40
CA GLY A 192 22.55 -7.12 11.09
C GLY A 192 22.08 -6.23 9.92
N THR A 193 20.88 -6.41 9.41
CA THR A 193 20.38 -5.70 8.22
C THR A 193 19.81 -4.33 8.58
N VAL A 194 20.19 -3.33 7.78
CA VAL A 194 19.70 -1.95 7.90
C VAL A 194 18.78 -1.63 6.73
N ILE A 195 17.55 -1.15 7.03
CA ILE A 195 16.56 -0.78 6.01
C ILE A 195 16.04 0.64 6.28
N ARG A 196 16.00 1.46 5.24
CA ARG A 196 15.50 2.84 5.31
C ARG A 196 14.61 3.13 4.11
N LYS A 197 13.45 3.74 4.36
CA LYS A 197 12.51 4.21 3.32
C LYS A 197 12.25 3.14 2.26
N ALA A 198 11.71 1.99 2.69
CA ALA A 198 11.54 0.83 1.82
C ALA A 198 10.20 0.12 2.02
N ILE A 199 9.79 -0.58 0.99
CA ILE A 199 8.71 -1.57 1.01
C ILE A 199 9.35 -2.94 0.81
N VAL A 200 9.15 -3.84 1.75
CA VAL A 200 9.54 -5.25 1.66
C VAL A 200 8.27 -6.05 1.39
N ASP A 201 8.08 -6.48 0.14
CA ASP A 201 6.88 -7.20 -0.26
C ASP A 201 6.86 -8.63 0.29
N LYS A 202 5.74 -9.32 0.10
CA LYS A 202 5.47 -10.61 0.75
C LYS A 202 6.47 -11.69 0.40
N ASN A 203 6.77 -12.51 1.39
CA ASN A 203 7.67 -13.66 1.28
C ASN A 203 9.10 -13.30 0.88
N ALA A 204 9.49 -12.03 0.92
CA ALA A 204 10.85 -11.62 0.62
C ALA A 204 11.86 -12.27 1.59
N ARG A 205 13.00 -12.63 1.04
CA ARG A 205 14.11 -13.34 1.70
C ARG A 205 15.33 -12.43 1.70
N ILE A 206 15.50 -11.68 2.76
CA ILE A 206 16.61 -10.71 2.90
C ILE A 206 17.70 -11.35 3.74
N GLY A 207 18.89 -11.43 3.17
CA GLY A 207 20.07 -11.98 3.82
C GLY A 207 20.56 -11.17 5.01
N MET A 208 21.65 -11.63 5.62
CA MET A 208 22.30 -10.96 6.75
C MET A 208 23.17 -9.79 6.27
N ASP A 209 23.38 -8.81 7.14
CA ASP A 209 24.30 -7.66 6.95
C ASP A 209 24.02 -6.85 5.68
N CYS A 210 22.75 -6.79 5.25
CA CYS A 210 22.34 -5.99 4.10
C CYS A 210 22.17 -4.51 4.48
N GLN A 211 22.40 -3.61 3.51
CA GLN A 211 22.14 -2.18 3.61
C GLN A 211 21.19 -1.75 2.51
N ILE A 212 19.89 -1.69 2.84
CA ILE A 212 18.81 -1.32 1.92
C ILE A 212 18.40 0.12 2.24
N VAL A 213 19.19 1.08 1.75
CA VAL A 213 19.12 2.48 2.22
C VAL A 213 19.08 3.51 1.09
N ASN A 214 19.04 3.07 -0.18
CA ASN A 214 19.15 3.95 -1.37
C ASN A 214 20.33 4.92 -1.24
N LYS A 215 21.51 4.38 -1.04
CA LYS A 215 22.75 5.12 -0.74
C LYS A 215 23.07 6.21 -1.77
N ASP A 216 22.74 5.95 -3.02
CA ASP A 216 23.04 6.86 -4.14
C ASP A 216 21.90 7.87 -4.41
N GLY A 217 20.82 7.85 -3.64
CA GLY A 217 19.68 8.75 -3.80
C GLY A 217 18.95 8.61 -5.14
N VAL A 218 18.88 7.39 -5.67
CA VAL A 218 18.25 7.10 -6.97
C VAL A 218 16.73 7.27 -6.84
N MET A 219 16.11 8.01 -7.77
CA MET A 219 14.67 8.24 -7.76
C MET A 219 13.90 7.09 -8.41
N ASP A 220 14.37 6.62 -9.57
CA ASP A 220 13.72 5.54 -10.32
C ASP A 220 14.76 4.58 -10.91
N LYS A 221 14.57 3.29 -10.67
CA LYS A 221 15.45 2.24 -11.20
C LYS A 221 14.73 0.89 -11.23
N ASP A 222 14.89 0.16 -12.33
CA ASP A 222 14.46 -1.22 -12.46
C ASP A 222 15.65 -2.17 -12.27
N CYS A 223 15.57 -3.03 -11.26
CA CYS A 223 16.53 -4.09 -10.95
C CYS A 223 15.76 -5.36 -10.56
N GLU A 224 14.70 -5.70 -11.31
CA GLU A 224 13.85 -6.86 -11.02
C GLU A 224 14.64 -8.18 -11.04
N ASP A 225 15.65 -8.28 -11.89
CA ASP A 225 16.60 -9.40 -11.95
C ASP A 225 17.42 -9.57 -10.66
N GLN A 226 17.56 -8.49 -9.88
CA GLN A 226 18.22 -8.48 -8.57
C GLN A 226 17.22 -8.50 -7.41
N GLY A 227 15.92 -8.58 -7.68
CA GLY A 227 14.86 -8.70 -6.70
C GLY A 227 14.35 -7.37 -6.11
N TYR A 228 14.66 -6.23 -6.73
CA TYR A 228 14.14 -4.94 -6.27
C TYR A 228 13.90 -3.93 -7.41
N ILE A 229 13.12 -2.91 -7.10
CA ILE A 229 12.98 -1.68 -7.90
C ILE A 229 13.08 -0.46 -6.99
N ILE A 230 13.30 0.72 -7.57
CA ILE A 230 13.21 2.01 -6.87
C ILE A 230 12.17 2.85 -7.59
N ARG A 231 11.24 3.47 -6.84
CA ARG A 231 10.24 4.43 -7.33
C ARG A 231 10.12 5.58 -6.33
N ASP A 232 10.19 6.80 -6.81
CA ASP A 232 10.15 8.01 -5.98
C ASP A 232 11.17 7.99 -4.83
N GLY A 233 12.33 7.37 -5.05
CA GLY A 233 13.37 7.17 -4.05
C GLY A 233 13.03 6.13 -2.98
N ILE A 234 11.93 5.40 -3.11
CA ILE A 234 11.52 4.31 -2.23
C ILE A 234 12.02 2.98 -2.83
N ILE A 235 12.76 2.20 -2.03
CA ILE A 235 13.19 0.86 -2.45
C ILE A 235 12.01 -0.09 -2.25
N VAL A 236 11.70 -0.87 -3.28
CA VAL A 236 10.71 -1.94 -3.22
C VAL A 236 11.40 -3.27 -3.45
N ILE A 237 11.54 -4.07 -2.41
CA ILE A 237 11.93 -5.48 -2.53
C ILE A 237 10.70 -6.22 -3.02
N ILE A 238 10.78 -6.84 -4.19
CA ILE A 238 9.63 -7.47 -4.83
C ILE A 238 9.25 -8.79 -4.14
N LYS A 239 8.00 -9.19 -4.33
CA LYS A 239 7.47 -10.42 -3.75
C LYS A 239 8.33 -11.64 -4.12
N ASP A 240 8.54 -12.53 -3.13
CA ASP A 240 9.34 -13.75 -3.26
C ASP A 240 10.82 -13.54 -3.64
N ALA A 241 11.29 -12.30 -3.66
CA ALA A 241 12.69 -11.99 -4.00
C ALA A 241 13.68 -12.53 -2.96
N VAL A 242 14.87 -12.89 -3.43
CA VAL A 242 16.00 -13.27 -2.60
C VAL A 242 17.09 -12.21 -2.71
N ILE A 243 17.36 -11.53 -1.61
CA ILE A 243 18.44 -10.54 -1.49
C ILE A 243 19.61 -11.22 -0.76
N PRO A 244 20.77 -11.43 -1.42
CA PRO A 244 21.92 -12.09 -0.82
C PRO A 244 22.50 -11.34 0.38
N ASN A 245 23.23 -12.07 1.24
CA ASN A 245 23.94 -11.49 2.38
C ASN A 245 24.87 -10.35 1.93
N GLY A 246 24.96 -9.27 2.72
CA GLY A 246 25.85 -8.14 2.47
C GLY A 246 25.49 -7.28 1.27
N THR A 247 24.27 -7.44 0.69
CA THR A 247 23.81 -6.59 -0.42
C THR A 247 23.66 -5.13 0.02
N VAL A 248 24.14 -4.22 -0.82
CA VAL A 248 24.03 -2.76 -0.62
C VAL A 248 23.22 -2.15 -1.78
N ILE A 249 22.13 -1.44 -1.44
CA ILE A 249 21.22 -0.74 -2.37
C ILE A 249 21.16 0.73 -1.99
#